data_cc73bf1ebe1841baa1f23584bee061a8
#
_entry.id   cc73bf1ebe1841baa1f23584bee061a8
#
_cell.length_a   1.000
_cell.length_b   1.000
_cell.length_c   1.000
_cell.angle_alpha   90.00
_cell.angle_beta   90.00
_cell.angle_gamma   90.00
#
_symmetry.space_group_name_H-M   'P 1'
#
loop_
_entity.id
_entity.type
_entity.pdbx_description
1 polymer ?
#
loop_
_entity_poly.entity_id
_entity_poly.type
_entity_poly.pdbx_seq_one_letter_code
_entity_poly.pdbx_strand_id
1 'polypeptide(L)'
;VLIAARVAPVTRHIGLVPSVVVTHTEPFHASKAIATLDYVSTGRAGVRIRVSSSPHEAALFGRRDVPRLNLRDRDDPAVREFTAGLIGEAADYVEVMRRLWDSWEDDAEIRDAATGRFIDRDKLHYIDFAGDCFSVKGPSITPRPPQGQPVVSALGHGPVPYGLIGGSADVGFVTPQDAAQAREIVTEIRSAQGAAGRAEDTLHVLGDLVVFLDHDAGAAAGR
;
A
#
# COMPACT_ATOMS: atom_id res chain seq x y z
N VAL A 1 11.89 -3.30 -2.22
CA VAL A 1 11.64 -4.73 -2.01
C VAL A 1 12.96 -5.52 -1.91
N LEU A 2 13.92 -5.37 -2.84
CA LEU A 2 15.15 -6.19 -2.89
C LEU A 2 15.98 -6.13 -1.60
N ILE A 3 16.19 -4.94 -1.02
CA ILE A 3 16.90 -4.79 0.26
C ILE A 3 16.15 -5.52 1.39
N ALA A 4 14.82 -5.38 1.45
CA ALA A 4 14.00 -6.06 2.44
C ALA A 4 14.14 -7.60 2.30
N ALA A 5 14.13 -8.12 1.07
CA ALA A 5 14.33 -9.54 0.81
C ALA A 5 15.72 -10.05 1.25
N ARG A 6 16.76 -9.20 1.17
CA ARG A 6 18.11 -9.53 1.68
C ARG A 6 18.19 -9.51 3.19
N VAL A 7 17.42 -8.63 3.84
CA VAL A 7 17.36 -8.51 5.31
C VAL A 7 16.48 -9.59 5.95
N ALA A 8 15.46 -10.05 5.27
CA ALA A 8 14.48 -11.01 5.78
C ALA A 8 15.12 -12.27 6.42
N PRO A 9 16.05 -12.99 5.78
CA PRO A 9 16.61 -14.22 6.33
C PRO A 9 17.53 -14.01 7.53
N VAL A 10 18.06 -12.80 7.72
CA VAL A 10 18.98 -12.46 8.83
C VAL A 10 18.29 -11.77 10.00
N THR A 11 16.97 -11.61 9.93
CA THR A 11 16.12 -11.07 11.01
C THR A 11 15.00 -12.04 11.34
N ARG A 12 14.42 -11.94 12.55
CA ARG A 12 13.38 -12.89 13.00
C ARG A 12 12.07 -12.25 13.44
N HIS A 13 12.11 -11.05 13.97
CA HIS A 13 10.94 -10.44 14.65
C HIS A 13 10.45 -9.13 14.02
N ILE A 14 11.30 -8.45 13.24
CA ILE A 14 10.95 -7.17 12.63
C ILE A 14 10.07 -7.37 11.39
N GLY A 15 9.01 -6.57 11.28
CA GLY A 15 8.22 -6.45 10.05
C GLY A 15 8.99 -5.72 8.95
N LEU A 16 8.79 -6.12 7.71
CA LEU A 16 9.49 -5.60 6.54
C LEU A 16 8.49 -4.97 5.58
N VAL A 17 8.42 -3.64 5.58
CA VAL A 17 7.41 -2.87 4.84
C VAL A 17 8.09 -1.93 3.83
N PRO A 18 8.56 -2.47 2.70
CA PRO A 18 9.15 -1.63 1.65
C PRO A 18 8.11 -0.70 1.01
N SER A 19 8.54 0.50 0.62
CA SER A 19 7.71 1.41 -0.17
C SER A 19 7.65 0.98 -1.63
N VAL A 20 6.46 1.08 -2.21
CA VAL A 20 6.18 0.88 -3.64
C VAL A 20 5.54 2.15 -4.19
N VAL A 21 6.10 2.69 -5.28
CA VAL A 21 5.55 3.87 -5.98
C VAL A 21 4.52 3.38 -6.97
N VAL A 22 3.27 3.36 -6.55
CA VAL A 22 2.17 2.78 -7.33
C VAL A 22 1.86 3.54 -8.61
N THR A 23 2.12 4.85 -8.63
CA THR A 23 1.94 5.71 -9.81
C THR A 23 2.75 5.26 -11.04
N HIS A 24 3.88 4.61 -10.83
CA HIS A 24 4.84 4.31 -11.89
C HIS A 24 5.15 2.82 -12.08
N THR A 25 4.57 1.94 -11.25
CA THR A 25 4.81 0.50 -11.30
C THR A 25 3.53 -0.27 -11.59
N GLU A 26 3.65 -1.54 -11.93
CA GLU A 26 2.50 -2.41 -12.23
C GLU A 26 2.06 -3.20 -10.99
N PRO A 27 0.75 -3.27 -10.68
CA PRO A 27 0.26 -3.97 -9.50
C PRO A 27 0.57 -5.46 -9.50
N PHE A 28 0.54 -6.12 -10.67
CA PHE A 28 0.91 -7.53 -10.80
C PHE A 28 2.35 -7.80 -10.36
N HIS A 29 3.30 -6.93 -10.75
CA HIS A 29 4.69 -7.09 -10.36
C HIS A 29 4.91 -6.81 -8.87
N ALA A 30 4.23 -5.81 -8.33
CA ALA A 30 4.33 -5.49 -6.90
C ALA A 30 3.71 -6.58 -6.03
N SER A 31 2.52 -7.10 -6.37
CA SER A 31 1.86 -8.14 -5.58
C SER A 31 2.70 -9.40 -5.44
N LYS A 32 3.27 -9.91 -6.55
CA LYS A 32 4.16 -11.08 -6.51
C LYS A 32 5.46 -10.82 -5.74
N ALA A 33 6.02 -9.61 -5.85
CA ALA A 33 7.25 -9.25 -5.14
C ALA A 33 7.03 -9.18 -3.62
N ILE A 34 5.88 -8.66 -3.18
CA ILE A 34 5.50 -8.64 -1.76
C ILE A 34 5.13 -10.04 -1.27
N ALA A 35 4.40 -10.84 -2.05
CA ALA A 35 4.13 -12.25 -1.73
C ALA A 35 5.44 -13.04 -1.57
N THR A 36 6.41 -12.86 -2.47
CA THR A 36 7.74 -13.49 -2.35
C THR A 36 8.47 -13.01 -1.10
N LEU A 37 8.41 -11.71 -0.78
CA LEU A 37 8.98 -11.18 0.45
C LEU A 37 8.32 -11.81 1.68
N ASP A 38 7.02 -12.07 1.63
CA ASP A 38 6.29 -12.70 2.72
C ASP A 38 6.78 -14.14 2.96
N TYR A 39 7.00 -14.91 1.90
CA TYR A 39 7.60 -16.23 2.00
C TYR A 39 9.00 -16.19 2.61
N VAL A 40 9.91 -15.35 2.10
CA VAL A 40 11.30 -15.31 2.60
C VAL A 40 11.42 -14.69 3.99
N SER A 41 10.44 -13.92 4.42
CA SER A 41 10.36 -13.34 5.77
C SER A 41 9.56 -14.19 6.75
N THR A 42 8.94 -15.27 6.31
CA THR A 42 8.09 -16.13 7.14
C THR A 42 6.92 -15.35 7.75
N GLY A 43 6.13 -14.72 6.90
CA GLY A 43 4.92 -14.00 7.30
C GLY A 43 5.16 -12.66 7.98
N ARG A 44 6.18 -11.88 7.57
CA ARG A 44 6.49 -10.57 8.17
C ARG A 44 6.54 -9.43 7.14
N ALA A 45 6.06 -9.69 5.91
CA ALA A 45 6.05 -8.67 4.88
C ALA A 45 4.84 -7.74 5.00
N GLY A 46 5.01 -6.54 4.53
CA GLY A 46 3.98 -5.58 4.23
C GLY A 46 4.41 -4.71 3.06
N VAL A 47 3.59 -3.75 2.70
CA VAL A 47 3.89 -2.76 1.67
C VAL A 47 3.46 -1.38 2.13
N ARG A 48 4.29 -0.37 1.87
CA ARG A 48 3.91 1.03 1.99
C ARG A 48 3.58 1.58 0.61
N ILE A 49 2.34 1.94 0.41
CA ILE A 49 1.86 2.58 -0.81
C ILE A 49 2.35 4.02 -0.86
N ARG A 50 3.05 4.38 -1.93
CA ARG A 50 3.50 5.75 -2.18
C ARG A 50 2.97 6.23 -3.53
N VAL A 51 2.24 7.31 -3.52
CA VAL A 51 1.82 8.05 -4.71
C VAL A 51 2.88 9.10 -5.05
N SER A 52 3.19 9.27 -6.31
CA SER A 52 4.11 10.31 -6.78
C SER A 52 3.44 11.22 -7.81
N SER A 53 3.56 12.51 -7.58
CA SER A 53 3.15 13.57 -8.51
C SER A 53 4.35 14.30 -9.13
N SER A 54 5.55 13.72 -9.04
CA SER A 54 6.79 14.32 -9.54
C SER A 54 6.96 14.12 -11.05
N PRO A 55 6.99 15.18 -11.89
CA PRO A 55 7.29 15.05 -13.31
C PRO A 55 8.67 14.45 -13.58
N HIS A 56 9.65 14.75 -12.72
CA HIS A 56 10.99 14.18 -12.82
C HIS A 56 10.97 12.67 -12.59
N GLU A 57 10.28 12.20 -11.55
CA GLU A 57 10.16 10.77 -11.27
C GLU A 57 9.40 10.06 -12.39
N ALA A 58 8.32 10.65 -12.91
CA ALA A 58 7.55 10.11 -14.02
C ALA A 58 8.42 9.90 -15.28
N ALA A 59 9.31 10.87 -15.59
CA ALA A 59 10.22 10.78 -16.73
C ALA A 59 11.23 9.62 -16.61
N LEU A 60 11.61 9.22 -15.38
CA LEU A 60 12.49 8.06 -15.16
C LEU A 60 11.82 6.73 -15.53
N PHE A 61 10.50 6.65 -15.40
CA PHE A 61 9.73 5.43 -15.71
C PHE A 61 9.16 5.43 -17.13
N GLY A 62 8.93 6.60 -17.74
CA GLY A 62 8.43 6.73 -19.11
C GLY A 62 7.00 6.21 -19.35
N ARG A 63 6.18 6.02 -18.29
CA ARG A 63 4.82 5.49 -18.41
C ARG A 63 3.76 6.56 -18.62
N ARG A 64 3.98 7.75 -18.11
CA ARG A 64 3.02 8.85 -18.17
C ARG A 64 3.69 10.20 -18.11
N ASP A 65 3.03 11.18 -18.65
CA ASP A 65 3.36 12.58 -18.41
C ASP A 65 2.61 13.06 -17.15
N VAL A 66 3.33 13.79 -16.32
CA VAL A 66 2.75 14.45 -15.14
C VAL A 66 2.64 15.93 -15.43
N PRO A 67 1.44 16.53 -15.32
CA PRO A 67 1.24 17.94 -15.59
C PRO A 67 2.05 18.82 -14.60
N ARG A 68 2.54 19.94 -15.09
CA ARG A 68 3.25 20.94 -14.25
C ARG A 68 2.23 21.82 -13.54
N LEU A 69 1.68 21.32 -12.44
CA LEU A 69 0.75 22.04 -11.59
C LEU A 69 1.44 22.59 -10.34
N ASN A 70 0.92 23.69 -9.82
CA ASN A 70 1.32 24.18 -8.50
C ASN A 70 0.61 23.37 -7.40
N LEU A 71 1.15 22.23 -7.04
CA LEU A 71 0.54 21.30 -6.06
C LEU A 71 0.38 21.90 -4.64
N ARG A 72 0.91 23.11 -4.38
CA ARG A 72 0.66 23.85 -3.13
C ARG A 72 -0.68 24.55 -3.13
N ASP A 73 -1.21 24.85 -4.30
CA ASP A 73 -2.55 25.41 -4.47
C ASP A 73 -3.59 24.28 -4.49
N ARG A 74 -3.99 23.89 -3.29
CA ARG A 74 -4.97 22.81 -3.09
C ARG A 74 -6.39 23.21 -3.49
N ASP A 75 -6.63 24.50 -3.73
CA ASP A 75 -7.95 25.02 -4.14
C ASP A 75 -8.11 25.06 -5.65
N ASP A 76 -7.03 24.92 -6.40
CA ASP A 76 -7.06 24.79 -7.86
C ASP A 76 -7.82 23.50 -8.25
N PRO A 77 -8.92 23.61 -9.05
CA PRO A 77 -9.68 22.46 -9.51
C PRO A 77 -8.82 21.42 -10.25
N ALA A 78 -7.84 21.84 -11.05
CA ALA A 78 -6.95 20.96 -11.79
C ALA A 78 -6.04 20.16 -10.85
N VAL A 79 -5.57 20.77 -9.75
CA VAL A 79 -4.78 20.10 -8.71
C VAL A 79 -5.64 19.08 -7.96
N ARG A 80 -6.88 19.41 -7.64
CA ARG A 80 -7.83 18.49 -6.98
C ARG A 80 -8.11 17.29 -7.83
N GLU A 81 -8.48 17.49 -9.10
CA GLU A 81 -8.79 16.44 -10.06
C GLU A 81 -7.58 15.53 -10.27
N PHE A 82 -6.41 16.10 -10.52
CA PHE A 82 -5.17 15.33 -10.67
C PHE A 82 -4.85 14.50 -9.43
N THR A 83 -4.95 15.09 -8.23
CA THR A 83 -4.68 14.38 -6.97
C THR A 83 -5.69 13.27 -6.73
N ALA A 84 -6.97 13.54 -6.97
CA ALA A 84 -8.03 12.54 -6.84
C ALA A 84 -7.82 11.35 -7.80
N GLY A 85 -7.43 11.62 -9.04
CA GLY A 85 -7.09 10.58 -10.02
C GLY A 85 -5.93 9.70 -9.58
N LEU A 86 -4.84 10.30 -9.07
CA LEU A 86 -3.70 9.53 -8.55
C LEU A 86 -4.07 8.66 -7.34
N ILE A 87 -4.93 9.16 -6.46
CA ILE A 87 -5.37 8.41 -5.28
C ILE A 87 -6.37 7.32 -5.67
N GLY A 88 -7.26 7.56 -6.63
CA GLY A 88 -8.15 6.55 -7.18
C GLY A 88 -7.38 5.39 -7.81
N GLU A 89 -6.37 5.70 -8.65
CA GLU A 89 -5.47 4.68 -9.20
C GLU A 89 -4.73 3.89 -8.11
N ALA A 90 -4.31 4.57 -7.02
CA ALA A 90 -3.66 3.89 -5.91
C ALA A 90 -4.62 2.94 -5.16
N ALA A 91 -5.90 3.29 -5.03
CA ALA A 91 -6.91 2.41 -4.45
C ALA A 91 -7.14 1.16 -5.32
N ASP A 92 -7.31 1.33 -6.63
CA ASP A 92 -7.39 0.23 -7.59
C ASP A 92 -6.15 -0.67 -7.57
N TYR A 93 -4.98 -0.06 -7.42
CA TYR A 93 -3.72 -0.78 -7.32
C TYR A 93 -3.68 -1.70 -6.09
N VAL A 94 -4.12 -1.21 -4.92
CA VAL A 94 -4.21 -2.01 -3.69
C VAL A 94 -5.24 -3.12 -3.85
N GLU A 95 -6.40 -2.82 -4.42
CA GLU A 95 -7.45 -3.81 -4.67
C GLU A 95 -6.94 -4.96 -5.55
N VAL A 96 -6.24 -4.64 -6.64
CA VAL A 96 -5.62 -5.66 -7.51
C VAL A 96 -4.59 -6.48 -6.75
N MET A 97 -3.74 -5.86 -5.93
CA MET A 97 -2.77 -6.62 -5.13
C MET A 97 -3.47 -7.61 -4.19
N ARG A 98 -4.52 -7.16 -3.49
CA ARG A 98 -5.29 -8.00 -2.56
C ARG A 98 -5.98 -9.16 -3.28
N ARG A 99 -6.64 -8.91 -4.41
CA ARG A 99 -7.26 -9.97 -5.22
C ARG A 99 -6.23 -10.96 -5.76
N LEU A 100 -5.04 -10.51 -6.16
CA LEU A 100 -3.98 -11.39 -6.62
C LEU A 100 -3.43 -12.27 -5.49
N TRP A 101 -3.35 -11.77 -4.26
CA TRP A 101 -2.93 -12.59 -3.11
C TRP A 101 -3.96 -13.66 -2.77
N ASP A 102 -5.24 -13.42 -2.98
CA ASP A 102 -6.32 -14.39 -2.77
C ASP A 102 -6.67 -15.23 -4.02
N SER A 103 -5.96 -15.03 -5.14
CA SER A 103 -6.25 -15.74 -6.39
C SER A 103 -5.85 -17.21 -6.39
N TRP A 104 -5.17 -17.68 -5.35
CA TRP A 104 -4.89 -19.08 -5.06
C TRP A 104 -5.55 -19.46 -3.75
N GLU A 105 -6.24 -20.60 -3.71
CA GLU A 105 -6.69 -21.19 -2.44
C GLU A 105 -5.49 -21.74 -1.66
N ASP A 106 -5.63 -21.90 -0.35
CA ASP A 106 -4.54 -22.30 0.55
C ASP A 106 -3.92 -23.65 0.18
N ASP A 107 -4.71 -24.57 -0.38
CA ASP A 107 -4.33 -25.93 -0.78
C ASP A 107 -4.25 -26.11 -2.30
N ALA A 108 -4.16 -25.01 -3.07
CA ALA A 108 -4.00 -25.06 -4.52
C ALA A 108 -2.66 -25.67 -4.97
N GLU A 109 -1.61 -25.56 -4.14
CA GLU A 109 -0.30 -26.15 -4.38
C GLU A 109 -0.26 -27.60 -3.82
N ILE A 110 -0.35 -28.60 -4.70
CA ILE A 110 -0.47 -30.01 -4.32
C ILE A 110 0.85 -30.80 -4.42
N ARG A 111 1.78 -30.41 -5.29
CA ARG A 111 3.08 -31.06 -5.52
C ARG A 111 3.00 -32.59 -5.63
N ASP A 112 2.02 -33.10 -6.37
CA ASP A 112 1.82 -34.55 -6.54
C ASP A 112 2.83 -35.11 -7.54
N ALA A 113 3.88 -35.73 -7.01
CA ALA A 113 4.93 -36.35 -7.82
C ALA A 113 4.42 -37.57 -8.61
N ALA A 114 3.40 -38.28 -8.13
CA ALA A 114 2.88 -39.50 -8.79
C ALA A 114 2.16 -39.17 -10.09
N THR A 115 1.43 -38.04 -10.13
CA THR A 115 0.72 -37.58 -11.32
C THR A 115 1.45 -36.49 -12.09
N GLY A 116 2.57 -35.99 -11.57
CA GLY A 116 3.32 -34.87 -12.12
C GLY A 116 2.58 -33.53 -12.00
N ARG A 117 1.55 -33.43 -11.15
CA ARG A 117 0.78 -32.20 -10.95
C ARG A 117 1.41 -31.35 -9.85
N PHE A 118 1.73 -30.11 -10.19
CA PHE A 118 2.21 -29.12 -9.20
C PHE A 118 1.06 -28.41 -8.49
N ILE A 119 0.01 -28.06 -9.24
CA ILE A 119 -1.13 -27.28 -8.76
C ILE A 119 -2.46 -27.96 -9.09
N ASP A 120 -3.46 -27.65 -8.29
CA ASP A 120 -4.87 -27.88 -8.62
C ASP A 120 -5.42 -26.62 -9.34
N ARG A 121 -5.71 -26.74 -10.64
CA ARG A 121 -6.15 -25.63 -11.46
C ARG A 121 -7.51 -25.09 -11.06
N ASP A 122 -8.38 -25.91 -10.51
CA ASP A 122 -9.73 -25.52 -10.10
C ASP A 122 -9.72 -24.60 -8.87
N LYS A 123 -8.56 -24.50 -8.19
CA LYS A 123 -8.30 -23.65 -7.04
C LYS A 123 -7.53 -22.37 -7.37
N LEU A 124 -7.40 -22.05 -8.65
CA LEU A 124 -6.81 -20.80 -9.15
C LEU A 124 -7.90 -19.95 -9.79
N HIS A 125 -8.05 -18.72 -9.30
CA HIS A 125 -9.13 -17.84 -9.70
C HIS A 125 -8.62 -16.62 -10.45
N TYR A 126 -9.20 -16.35 -11.63
CA TYR A 126 -8.97 -15.09 -12.33
C TYR A 126 -9.59 -13.95 -11.52
N ILE A 127 -8.90 -12.82 -11.44
CA ILE A 127 -9.43 -11.64 -10.75
C ILE A 127 -10.25 -10.74 -11.68
N ASP A 128 -9.98 -10.82 -12.99
CA ASP A 128 -10.65 -10.08 -14.07
C ASP A 128 -10.94 -8.63 -13.72
N PHE A 129 -9.97 -7.96 -13.11
CA PHE A 129 -10.09 -6.58 -12.69
C PHE A 129 -10.02 -5.64 -13.90
N ALA A 130 -10.93 -4.69 -13.98
CA ALA A 130 -10.92 -3.60 -14.94
C ALA A 130 -11.21 -2.28 -14.21
N GLY A 131 -10.22 -1.39 -14.16
CA GLY A 131 -10.31 -0.03 -13.65
C GLY A 131 -10.04 1.00 -14.73
N ASP A 132 -10.06 2.27 -14.37
CA ASP A 132 -9.89 3.38 -15.32
C ASP A 132 -8.46 3.45 -15.89
N CYS A 133 -7.45 3.07 -15.10
CA CYS A 133 -6.04 3.22 -15.47
C CYS A 133 -5.39 1.94 -15.98
N PHE A 134 -5.90 0.76 -15.59
CA PHE A 134 -5.35 -0.55 -15.98
C PHE A 134 -6.37 -1.68 -15.80
N SER A 135 -6.06 -2.80 -16.43
CA SER A 135 -6.81 -4.06 -16.27
C SER A 135 -5.86 -5.20 -15.98
N VAL A 136 -6.23 -6.10 -15.07
CA VAL A 136 -5.41 -7.26 -14.68
C VAL A 136 -6.28 -8.50 -14.64
N LYS A 137 -5.95 -9.48 -15.46
CA LYS A 137 -6.69 -10.74 -15.54
C LYS A 137 -6.39 -11.66 -14.35
N GLY A 138 -5.14 -11.75 -13.93
CA GLY A 138 -4.71 -12.78 -12.97
C GLY A 138 -4.72 -14.19 -13.57
N PRO A 139 -4.65 -15.24 -12.74
CA PRO A 139 -4.31 -15.18 -11.30
C PRO A 139 -2.85 -14.77 -11.06
N SER A 140 -2.43 -14.69 -9.79
CA SER A 140 -1.02 -14.55 -9.45
C SER A 140 -0.20 -15.73 -9.97
N ILE A 141 1.11 -15.54 -10.13
CA ILE A 141 2.07 -16.65 -10.43
C ILE A 141 2.79 -17.14 -9.17
N THR A 142 2.51 -16.57 -8.03
CA THR A 142 2.97 -17.03 -6.72
C THR A 142 1.77 -17.60 -5.96
N PRO A 143 1.95 -18.68 -5.19
CA PRO A 143 0.92 -19.15 -4.27
C PRO A 143 0.51 -18.05 -3.27
N ARG A 144 -0.59 -18.30 -2.55
CA ARG A 144 -1.08 -17.40 -1.53
C ARG A 144 0.01 -17.10 -0.49
N PRO A 145 0.26 -15.83 -0.13
CA PRO A 145 1.28 -15.47 0.86
C PRO A 145 1.01 -16.15 2.23
N PRO A 146 2.04 -16.46 3.03
CA PRO A 146 1.86 -17.04 4.37
C PRO A 146 0.93 -16.26 5.30
N GLN A 147 0.86 -14.95 5.18
CA GLN A 147 -0.10 -14.10 5.91
C GLN A 147 -1.50 -14.08 5.28
N GLY A 148 -1.70 -14.68 4.11
CA GLY A 148 -2.87 -14.47 3.26
C GLY A 148 -2.86 -13.08 2.66
N GLN A 149 -3.02 -12.06 3.49
CA GLN A 149 -3.02 -10.64 3.13
C GLN A 149 -1.86 -9.91 3.81
N PRO A 150 -0.71 -9.71 3.14
CA PRO A 150 0.36 -8.86 3.65
C PRO A 150 -0.13 -7.45 3.98
N VAL A 151 0.39 -6.89 5.06
CA VAL A 151 -0.05 -5.59 5.58
C VAL A 151 0.15 -4.47 4.57
N VAL A 152 -0.90 -3.70 4.30
CA VAL A 152 -0.85 -2.51 3.46
C VAL A 152 -0.83 -1.26 4.32
N SER A 153 0.15 -0.39 4.12
CA SER A 153 0.24 0.89 4.81
C SER A 153 0.28 2.08 3.85
N ALA A 154 -0.23 3.21 4.29
CA ALA A 154 -0.20 4.46 3.53
C ALA A 154 0.03 5.67 4.45
N LEU A 155 0.57 6.76 3.89
CA LEU A 155 0.73 8.03 4.57
C LEU A 155 -0.27 9.04 4.00
N GLY A 156 -0.95 9.78 4.87
CA GLY A 156 -1.91 10.81 4.49
C GLY A 156 -1.62 12.17 5.11
N HIS A 157 -1.80 13.23 4.31
CA HIS A 157 -1.67 14.63 4.74
C HIS A 157 -2.88 15.46 4.28
N GLY A 158 -4.09 14.92 4.38
CA GLY A 158 -5.32 15.62 4.04
C GLY A 158 -6.45 14.66 3.61
N PRO A 159 -7.64 15.19 3.31
CA PRO A 159 -8.87 14.42 3.10
C PRO A 159 -8.74 13.30 2.05
N VAL A 160 -8.23 13.62 0.87
CA VAL A 160 -8.14 12.65 -0.23
C VAL A 160 -7.23 11.46 0.12
N PRO A 161 -5.97 11.65 0.62
CA PRO A 161 -5.17 10.55 1.16
C PRO A 161 -5.77 9.84 2.38
N TYR A 162 -6.56 10.53 3.23
CA TYR A 162 -7.26 9.86 4.34
C TYR A 162 -8.33 8.91 3.82
N GLY A 163 -8.98 9.25 2.70
CA GLY A 163 -9.88 8.35 1.97
C GLY A 163 -9.18 7.05 1.53
N LEU A 164 -7.97 7.14 0.98
CA LEU A 164 -7.17 5.96 0.64
C LEU A 164 -6.82 5.12 1.87
N ILE A 165 -6.42 5.76 2.98
CA ILE A 165 -6.13 5.04 4.22
C ILE A 165 -7.37 4.28 4.70
N GLY A 166 -8.51 4.95 4.85
CA GLY A 166 -9.76 4.31 5.30
C GLY A 166 -10.24 3.22 4.36
N GLY A 167 -10.19 3.47 3.05
CA GLY A 167 -10.71 2.56 2.03
C GLY A 167 -9.83 1.36 1.73
N SER A 168 -8.51 1.45 1.93
CA SER A 168 -7.60 0.46 1.37
C SER A 168 -6.49 -0.04 2.29
N ALA A 169 -6.09 0.74 3.32
CA ALA A 169 -4.94 0.40 4.16
C ALA A 169 -5.33 -0.36 5.44
N ASP A 170 -4.36 -1.07 6.03
CA ASP A 170 -4.43 -1.68 7.35
C ASP A 170 -3.71 -0.81 8.39
N VAL A 171 -2.74 0.02 7.93
CA VAL A 171 -2.00 0.96 8.76
C VAL A 171 -1.95 2.32 8.06
N GLY A 172 -2.48 3.36 8.71
CA GLY A 172 -2.37 4.74 8.27
C GLY A 172 -1.33 5.51 9.07
N PHE A 173 -0.43 6.22 8.39
CA PHE A 173 0.48 7.19 9.01
C PHE A 173 -0.06 8.60 8.80
N VAL A 174 -0.08 9.41 9.84
CA VAL A 174 -0.58 10.78 9.84
C VAL A 174 0.35 11.69 10.64
N THR A 175 0.33 12.99 10.39
CA THR A 175 1.20 13.97 11.04
C THR A 175 0.37 15.07 11.71
N PRO A 176 -0.34 14.74 12.81
CA PRO A 176 -1.08 15.75 13.55
C PRO A 176 -0.14 16.71 14.27
N GLN A 177 -0.52 17.99 14.34
CA GLN A 177 0.22 19.00 15.08
C GLN A 177 -0.14 19.02 16.57
N ASP A 178 -1.37 18.63 16.89
CA ASP A 178 -1.88 18.57 18.24
C ASP A 178 -2.95 17.48 18.43
N ALA A 179 -3.43 17.31 19.65
CA ALA A 179 -4.41 16.31 19.99
C ALA A 179 -5.82 16.59 19.40
N ALA A 180 -6.17 17.82 19.10
CA ALA A 180 -7.45 18.16 18.49
C ALA A 180 -7.44 17.74 17.03
N GLN A 181 -6.41 18.14 16.29
CA GLN A 181 -6.21 17.72 14.90
C GLN A 181 -6.07 16.19 14.77
N ALA A 182 -5.41 15.53 15.73
CA ALA A 182 -5.33 14.07 15.72
C ALA A 182 -6.72 13.41 15.77
N ARG A 183 -7.65 13.94 16.60
CA ARG A 183 -9.03 13.42 16.67
C ARG A 183 -9.80 13.67 15.37
N GLU A 184 -9.66 14.84 14.77
CA GLU A 184 -10.30 15.18 13.51
C GLU A 184 -9.83 14.22 12.39
N ILE A 185 -8.52 14.03 12.25
CA ILE A 185 -7.93 13.12 11.26
C ILE A 185 -8.44 11.68 11.46
N VAL A 186 -8.43 11.18 12.70
CA VAL A 186 -8.92 9.83 13.00
C VAL A 186 -10.40 9.71 12.66
N THR A 187 -11.22 10.72 12.98
CA THR A 187 -12.65 10.72 12.67
C THR A 187 -12.88 10.67 11.16
N GLU A 188 -12.13 11.45 10.39
CA GLU A 188 -12.22 11.47 8.94
C GLU A 188 -11.82 10.12 8.31
N ILE A 189 -10.71 9.52 8.78
CA ILE A 189 -10.26 8.20 8.32
C ILE A 189 -11.31 7.12 8.65
N ARG A 190 -11.89 7.15 9.86
CA ARG A 190 -12.94 6.19 10.25
C ARG A 190 -14.22 6.36 9.44
N SER A 191 -14.59 7.60 9.11
CA SER A 191 -15.71 7.87 8.21
C SER A 191 -15.49 7.28 6.82
N ALA A 192 -14.28 7.48 6.27
CA ALA A 192 -13.90 6.88 4.98
C ALA A 192 -13.86 5.35 5.04
N GLN A 193 -13.39 4.77 6.14
CA GLN A 193 -13.40 3.32 6.38
C GLN A 193 -14.84 2.77 6.36
N GLY A 194 -15.77 3.43 7.06
CA GLY A 194 -17.17 3.05 7.06
C GLY A 194 -17.83 3.18 5.70
N ALA A 195 -17.55 4.27 4.98
CA ALA A 195 -18.06 4.50 3.62
C ALA A 195 -17.58 3.45 2.60
N ALA A 196 -16.39 2.89 2.82
CA ALA A 196 -15.83 1.79 2.03
C ALA A 196 -16.34 0.40 2.42
N GLY A 197 -17.29 0.30 3.37
CA GLY A 197 -17.82 -0.98 3.87
C GLY A 197 -16.86 -1.75 4.77
N ARG A 198 -15.79 -1.10 5.29
CA ARG A 198 -14.72 -1.71 6.08
C ARG A 198 -14.81 -1.37 7.57
N ALA A 199 -15.99 -1.02 8.08
CA ALA A 199 -16.17 -0.57 9.46
C ALA A 199 -15.67 -1.59 10.52
N GLU A 200 -15.79 -2.88 10.21
CA GLU A 200 -15.39 -3.97 11.09
C GLU A 200 -13.90 -4.37 10.93
N ASP A 201 -13.22 -3.85 9.92
CA ASP A 201 -11.81 -4.17 9.68
C ASP A 201 -10.92 -3.47 10.72
N THR A 202 -9.83 -4.16 11.07
CA THR A 202 -8.79 -3.54 11.91
C THR A 202 -7.96 -2.56 11.09
N LEU A 203 -8.03 -1.27 11.43
CA LEU A 203 -7.19 -0.21 10.87
C LEU A 203 -6.44 0.50 12.00
N HIS A 204 -5.12 0.45 11.95
CA HIS A 204 -4.26 1.18 12.87
C HIS A 204 -3.92 2.56 12.32
N VAL A 205 -4.11 3.61 13.13
CA VAL A 205 -3.70 4.99 12.77
C VAL A 205 -2.54 5.40 13.68
N LEU A 206 -1.39 5.67 13.08
CA LEU A 206 -0.15 6.02 13.78
C LEU A 206 0.21 7.47 13.49
N GLY A 207 0.41 8.26 14.55
CA GLY A 207 0.88 9.63 14.44
C GLY A 207 2.41 9.70 14.39
N ASP A 208 2.95 10.39 13.39
CA ASP A 208 4.36 10.72 13.34
C ASP A 208 4.68 11.78 14.39
N LEU A 209 5.80 11.62 15.09
CA LEU A 209 6.30 12.55 16.09
C LEU A 209 7.76 12.91 15.79
N VAL A 210 8.03 14.21 15.69
CA VAL A 210 9.40 14.70 15.63
C VAL A 210 9.89 15.01 17.06
N VAL A 211 10.98 14.39 17.44
CA VAL A 211 11.56 14.55 18.79
C VAL A 211 12.90 15.24 18.67
N PHE A 212 13.03 16.38 19.33
CA PHE A 212 14.29 17.09 19.51
C PHE A 212 14.87 16.77 20.89
N LEU A 213 16.07 16.22 20.90
CA LEU A 213 16.77 15.87 22.14
C LEU A 213 17.87 16.89 22.41
N ASP A 214 17.87 17.45 23.64
CA ASP A 214 18.96 18.29 24.13
C ASP A 214 19.10 18.14 25.65
N HIS A 215 20.06 18.84 26.26
CA HIS A 215 20.34 18.80 27.70
C HIS A 215 19.17 19.30 28.56
N ASP A 216 18.37 20.21 28.03
CA ASP A 216 17.14 20.71 28.64
C ASP A 216 16.10 21.11 27.58
N ALA A 217 14.86 21.33 28.05
CA ALA A 217 13.75 21.66 27.17
C ALA A 217 13.92 23.00 26.43
N GLY A 218 14.61 23.98 27.01
CA GLY A 218 14.86 25.28 26.39
C GLY A 218 15.83 25.17 25.21
N ALA A 219 16.90 24.40 25.38
CA ALA A 219 17.85 24.10 24.31
C ALA A 219 17.20 23.28 23.18
N ALA A 220 16.36 22.31 23.52
CA ALA A 220 15.61 21.53 22.53
C ALA A 220 14.61 22.37 21.72
N ALA A 221 13.94 23.34 22.35
CA ALA A 221 12.98 24.22 21.68
C ALA A 221 13.62 25.24 20.74
N GLY A 222 14.92 25.51 20.90
CA GLY A 222 15.70 26.43 20.05
C GLY A 222 16.23 25.82 18.75
N ARG A 223 16.00 24.52 18.50
CA ARG A 223 16.43 23.82 17.29
C ARG A 223 15.35 23.77 16.23
#